data_777f754b102ed8a068fccf3de8de2e76
#
_entry.id   777f754b102ed8a068fccf3de8de2e76
#
_cell.length_a   1.000
_cell.length_b   1.000
_cell.length_c   1.000
_cell.angle_alpha   90.00
_cell.angle_beta   90.00
_cell.angle_gamma   90.00
#
_symmetry.space_group_name_H-M   'P 1'
#
loop_
_entity.id
_entity.type
_entity.pdbx_description
1 polymer ?
#
loop_
_entity_poly.entity_id
_entity_poly.type
_entity_poly.pdbx_seq_one_letter_code
_entity_poly.pdbx_strand_id
1 'polypeptide(L)'
;GSGNRQPVFENVQEIDVTSFDEIESSNPVEVYKTEPKYIRLNNLEDAKYTFSKIEKMVIRKDLLYILDYKARRLMAFDMEGNPVKVIDYRGRGPKEYLQITDFDVDENDNIWIVDAQKDVLFRYNKECKMETALPFNFEIVRLKCLEGGNLLVQLGSWDYSKHSGTELAVSDTLYNIKSKLLYYPDYKDDNYIFPTEFSDTRDGVFYTEPVSDYLYKLSPAGEITEVYHFNFGSRTFPDKYKKNLEAHEDEFKNYSFIYKSYKITDSFVTCGISSEPESSAIMDRNNNQIAYYSRETSAFRLAGQYQDGTIWQIVDGEGLDTLPEEVQSWVKDEYDVFALIPCN
;
A
#
# COMPACT_ATOMS: atom_id res chain seq x y z
N GLY A 1 -6.67 -33.32 -11.41
CA GLY A 1 -5.72 -32.26 -11.30
C GLY A 1 -5.45 -31.91 -9.86
N SER A 2 -4.21 -31.87 -9.43
CA SER A 2 -3.82 -31.40 -8.11
C SER A 2 -4.13 -29.91 -8.03
N GLY A 3 -5.29 -29.56 -7.49
CA GLY A 3 -5.62 -28.17 -7.19
C GLY A 3 -4.53 -27.58 -6.31
N ASN A 4 -4.09 -26.36 -6.62
CA ASN A 4 -3.19 -25.61 -5.77
C ASN A 4 -3.83 -25.47 -4.39
N ARG A 5 -3.11 -25.88 -3.33
CA ARG A 5 -3.58 -25.77 -1.95
C ARG A 5 -2.90 -24.62 -1.27
N GLN A 6 -3.70 -23.80 -0.56
CA GLN A 6 -3.14 -22.82 0.35
C GLN A 6 -2.23 -23.49 1.36
N PRO A 7 -1.08 -22.88 1.69
CA PRO A 7 -0.26 -23.37 2.80
C PRO A 7 -1.06 -23.34 4.10
N VAL A 8 -0.78 -24.30 4.98
CA VAL A 8 -1.33 -24.32 6.33
C VAL A 8 -0.39 -23.58 7.25
N PHE A 9 -0.90 -22.56 7.95
CA PHE A 9 -0.15 -21.79 8.93
C PHE A 9 -0.53 -22.22 10.35
N GLU A 10 0.46 -22.70 11.10
CA GLU A 10 0.21 -23.27 12.45
C GLU A 10 0.05 -22.20 13.52
N ASN A 11 0.75 -21.06 13.40
CA ASN A 11 0.83 -20.01 14.40
C ASN A 11 0.17 -18.72 13.92
N VAL A 12 -1.14 -18.75 13.73
CA VAL A 12 -1.90 -17.53 13.39
C VAL A 12 -2.12 -16.71 14.66
N GLN A 13 -1.65 -15.46 14.64
CA GLN A 13 -1.84 -14.52 15.75
C GLN A 13 -3.18 -13.81 15.60
N GLU A 14 -4.00 -13.86 16.65
CA GLU A 14 -5.32 -13.23 16.66
C GLU A 14 -5.23 -11.78 17.10
N ILE A 15 -5.84 -10.89 16.36
CA ILE A 15 -6.09 -9.50 16.75
C ILE A 15 -7.59 -9.31 16.84
N ASP A 16 -8.12 -9.35 18.05
CA ASP A 16 -9.55 -9.14 18.27
C ASP A 16 -9.84 -7.66 18.37
N VAL A 17 -10.25 -7.07 17.25
CA VAL A 17 -10.57 -5.63 17.16
C VAL A 17 -11.69 -5.26 18.13
N THR A 18 -12.61 -6.19 18.40
CA THR A 18 -13.75 -5.96 19.29
C THR A 18 -13.37 -5.89 20.77
N SER A 19 -12.17 -6.34 21.13
CA SER A 19 -11.68 -6.35 22.51
C SER A 19 -11.06 -5.04 22.99
N PHE A 20 -10.76 -4.12 22.06
CA PHE A 20 -10.18 -2.82 22.38
C PHE A 20 -11.26 -1.84 22.80
N ASP A 21 -10.97 -1.04 23.81
CA ASP A 21 -11.84 0.04 24.26
C ASP A 21 -11.70 1.25 23.32
N GLU A 22 -12.80 1.66 22.71
CA GLU A 22 -12.81 2.81 21.79
C GLU A 22 -12.61 4.12 22.55
N ILE A 23 -11.70 4.95 22.07
CA ILE A 23 -11.44 6.29 22.60
C ILE A 23 -11.83 7.34 21.58
N GLU A 24 -12.17 8.55 22.05
CA GLU A 24 -12.66 9.64 21.19
C GLU A 24 -11.53 10.37 20.43
N SER A 25 -10.27 10.06 20.68
CA SER A 25 -9.16 10.73 19.98
C SER A 25 -9.16 10.35 18.50
N SER A 26 -9.23 11.37 17.65
CA SER A 26 -9.08 11.24 16.18
C SER A 26 -7.74 11.78 15.68
N ASN A 27 -6.79 12.02 16.58
CA ASN A 27 -5.48 12.56 16.24
C ASN A 27 -4.39 11.48 16.45
N PRO A 28 -3.78 10.94 15.38
CA PRO A 28 -2.75 9.93 15.52
C PRO A 28 -1.54 10.38 16.32
N VAL A 29 -1.20 11.67 16.31
CA VAL A 29 -0.09 12.23 17.09
C VAL A 29 -0.31 12.03 18.60
N GLU A 30 -1.55 12.23 19.07
CA GLU A 30 -1.90 12.04 20.47
C GLU A 30 -1.84 10.57 20.88
N VAL A 31 -2.28 9.68 19.99
CA VAL A 31 -2.30 8.22 20.26
C VAL A 31 -0.88 7.68 20.32
N TYR A 32 -0.04 8.04 19.36
CA TYR A 32 1.38 7.62 19.33
C TYR A 32 2.25 8.35 20.35
N LYS A 33 1.80 9.50 20.87
CA LYS A 33 2.54 10.34 21.82
C LYS A 33 3.92 10.73 21.30
N THR A 34 3.97 11.20 20.07
CA THR A 34 5.19 11.53 19.35
C THR A 34 5.03 12.82 18.56
N GLU A 35 6.16 13.48 18.25
CA GLU A 35 6.16 14.68 17.44
C GLU A 35 6.32 14.33 15.96
N PRO A 36 5.43 14.78 15.08
CA PRO A 36 5.54 14.56 13.65
C PRO A 36 6.56 15.50 13.01
N LYS A 37 7.16 15.06 11.90
CA LYS A 37 7.87 15.94 10.97
C LYS A 37 6.90 16.29 9.84
N TYR A 38 6.70 17.58 9.58
CA TYR A 38 5.87 18.05 8.47
C TYR A 38 6.72 18.35 7.25
N ILE A 39 6.23 17.93 6.09
CA ILE A 39 6.86 18.19 4.79
C ILE A 39 5.87 18.94 3.94
N ARG A 40 6.28 20.13 3.47
CA ARG A 40 5.53 20.90 2.49
C ARG A 40 6.09 20.63 1.10
N LEU A 41 5.23 20.22 0.17
CA LEU A 41 5.66 20.09 -1.23
C LEU A 41 5.80 21.46 -1.89
N ASN A 42 6.91 21.65 -2.58
CA ASN A 42 7.26 22.89 -3.24
C ASN A 42 7.12 22.75 -4.76
N ASN A 43 6.97 23.88 -5.46
CA ASN A 43 6.91 23.96 -6.92
C ASN A 43 5.79 23.13 -7.57
N LEU A 44 4.66 22.95 -6.87
CA LEU A 44 3.48 22.28 -7.43
C LEU A 44 2.82 23.07 -8.57
N GLU A 45 3.24 24.30 -8.82
CA GLU A 45 2.82 25.12 -9.96
C GLU A 45 3.54 24.72 -11.25
N ASP A 46 4.72 24.07 -11.16
CA ASP A 46 5.40 23.50 -12.31
C ASP A 46 4.62 22.31 -12.83
N ALA A 47 4.21 22.36 -14.10
CA ALA A 47 3.40 21.33 -14.74
C ALA A 47 4.01 19.92 -14.67
N LYS A 48 5.34 19.79 -14.57
CA LYS A 48 6.02 18.50 -14.42
C LYS A 48 5.76 17.82 -13.08
N TYR A 49 5.48 18.61 -12.05
CA TYR A 49 5.34 18.15 -10.66
C TYR A 49 3.93 18.37 -10.11
N THR A 50 3.02 18.81 -10.94
CA THR A 50 1.61 18.96 -10.57
C THR A 50 0.91 17.61 -10.66
N PHE A 51 0.12 17.27 -9.65
CA PHE A 51 -0.69 16.06 -9.65
C PHE A 51 -2.04 16.33 -8.98
N SER A 52 -3.05 15.56 -9.36
CA SER A 52 -4.42 15.71 -8.85
C SER A 52 -4.78 14.69 -7.80
N LYS A 53 -4.10 13.55 -7.80
CA LYS A 53 -4.35 12.46 -6.85
C LYS A 53 -3.09 11.62 -6.69
N ILE A 54 -2.83 11.20 -5.44
CA ILE A 54 -1.81 10.20 -5.14
C ILE A 54 -2.44 8.81 -5.26
N GLU A 55 -2.03 8.06 -6.26
CA GLU A 55 -2.41 6.65 -6.39
C GLU A 55 -1.56 5.77 -5.48
N LYS A 56 -0.27 6.02 -5.44
CA LYS A 56 0.68 5.31 -4.59
C LYS A 56 1.83 6.24 -4.23
N MET A 57 2.34 6.12 -3.02
CA MET A 57 3.57 6.79 -2.59
C MET A 57 4.52 5.79 -1.96
N VAL A 58 5.77 5.88 -2.33
CA VAL A 58 6.87 5.10 -1.75
C VAL A 58 7.91 6.05 -1.21
N ILE A 59 8.36 5.84 0.02
CA ILE A 59 9.50 6.57 0.58
C ILE A 59 10.69 5.61 0.63
N ARG A 60 11.77 6.00 -0.03
CA ARG A 60 12.99 5.22 -0.08
C ARG A 60 14.19 6.17 -0.05
N LYS A 61 15.12 5.96 0.91
CA LYS A 61 16.37 6.74 1.02
C LYS A 61 16.14 8.25 0.88
N ASP A 62 15.28 8.82 1.72
CA ASP A 62 15.00 10.25 1.77
C ASP A 62 14.38 10.85 0.49
N LEU A 63 13.74 10.02 -0.34
CA LEU A 63 12.93 10.48 -1.46
C LEU A 63 11.50 9.99 -1.34
N LEU A 64 10.56 10.90 -1.66
CA LEU A 64 9.14 10.60 -1.79
C LEU A 64 8.83 10.38 -3.26
N TYR A 65 8.50 9.14 -3.64
CA TYR A 65 8.07 8.80 -4.98
C TYR A 65 6.55 8.79 -5.03
N ILE A 66 5.97 9.61 -5.89
CA ILE A 66 4.50 9.79 -6.00
C ILE A 66 4.05 9.38 -7.39
N LEU A 67 3.10 8.45 -7.47
CA LEU A 67 2.44 8.07 -8.71
C LEU A 67 1.15 8.84 -8.88
N ASP A 68 1.04 9.59 -9.96
CA ASP A 68 -0.21 10.09 -10.51
C ASP A 68 -0.66 9.16 -11.65
N TYR A 69 -1.59 8.26 -11.34
CA TYR A 69 -2.09 7.27 -12.29
C TYR A 69 -2.78 7.94 -13.49
N LYS A 70 -3.57 8.97 -13.25
CA LYS A 70 -4.31 9.66 -14.31
C LYS A 70 -3.39 10.40 -15.27
N ALA A 71 -2.38 11.07 -14.73
CA ALA A 71 -1.39 11.77 -15.55
C ALA A 71 -0.32 10.83 -16.12
N ARG A 72 -0.26 9.59 -15.66
CA ARG A 72 0.73 8.58 -16.07
C ARG A 72 2.16 9.04 -15.84
N ARG A 73 2.39 9.65 -14.69
CA ARG A 73 3.69 10.17 -14.28
C ARG A 73 4.08 9.67 -12.90
N LEU A 74 5.36 9.45 -12.74
CA LEU A 74 5.98 9.18 -11.46
C LEU A 74 6.96 10.31 -11.17
N MET A 75 6.77 10.99 -10.04
CA MET A 75 7.63 12.09 -9.63
C MET A 75 8.22 11.84 -8.27
N ALA A 76 9.38 12.40 -7.99
CA ALA A 76 10.03 12.28 -6.71
C ALA A 76 10.37 13.66 -6.14
N PHE A 77 10.19 13.77 -4.82
CA PHE A 77 10.53 14.93 -4.01
C PHE A 77 11.52 14.52 -2.94
N ASP A 78 12.36 15.44 -2.49
CA ASP A 78 13.20 15.22 -1.31
C ASP A 78 12.39 15.39 -0.01
N MET A 79 13.03 15.18 1.13
CA MET A 79 12.38 15.26 2.44
C MET A 79 12.13 16.70 2.89
N GLU A 80 12.60 17.68 2.15
CA GLU A 80 12.26 19.10 2.30
C GLU A 80 11.13 19.53 1.39
N GLY A 81 10.59 18.61 0.59
CA GLY A 81 9.48 18.83 -0.34
C GLY A 81 9.88 19.42 -1.68
N ASN A 82 11.17 19.45 -2.02
CA ASN A 82 11.64 19.95 -3.29
C ASN A 82 11.58 18.89 -4.37
N PRO A 83 11.14 19.24 -5.60
CA PRO A 83 11.11 18.29 -6.69
C PRO A 83 12.53 17.89 -7.11
N VAL A 84 12.73 16.60 -7.37
CA VAL A 84 14.04 16.03 -7.70
C VAL A 84 14.06 15.44 -9.11
N LYS A 85 13.04 14.65 -9.47
CA LYS A 85 13.01 13.95 -10.76
C LYS A 85 11.58 13.55 -11.13
N VAL A 86 11.40 13.28 -12.43
CA VAL A 86 10.13 12.82 -12.99
C VAL A 86 10.36 11.79 -14.07
N ILE A 87 9.49 10.79 -14.12
CA ILE A 87 9.36 9.83 -15.22
C ILE A 87 8.03 10.13 -15.91
N ASP A 88 8.10 10.52 -17.17
CA ASP A 88 6.95 10.83 -18.02
C ASP A 88 7.28 10.41 -19.47
N TYR A 89 7.20 9.10 -19.73
CA TYR A 89 7.49 8.53 -21.06
C TYR A 89 6.27 7.83 -21.64
N ARG A 90 5.14 8.53 -21.63
CA ARG A 90 3.88 8.03 -22.18
C ARG A 90 3.97 7.90 -23.69
N GLY A 91 3.49 6.80 -24.23
CA GLY A 91 3.38 6.59 -25.66
C GLY A 91 3.27 5.14 -26.05
N ARG A 92 3.34 4.89 -27.36
CA ARG A 92 3.23 3.56 -27.96
C ARG A 92 4.55 3.00 -28.47
N GLY A 93 5.62 3.76 -28.33
CA GLY A 93 6.94 3.33 -28.74
C GLY A 93 7.52 2.23 -27.83
N PRO A 94 8.61 1.57 -28.27
CA PRO A 94 9.20 0.46 -27.54
C PRO A 94 9.80 0.85 -26.18
N LYS A 95 10.11 2.14 -26.00
CA LYS A 95 10.64 2.71 -24.76
C LYS A 95 9.63 3.53 -23.98
N GLU A 96 8.37 3.44 -24.37
CA GLU A 96 7.29 4.21 -23.78
C GLU A 96 6.29 3.28 -23.12
N TYR A 97 5.64 3.73 -22.05
CA TYR A 97 4.57 2.98 -21.39
C TYR A 97 3.19 3.56 -21.77
N LEU A 98 2.19 2.69 -21.81
CA LEU A 98 0.79 3.08 -21.96
C LEU A 98 0.20 3.52 -20.63
N GLN A 99 0.59 2.89 -19.56
CA GLN A 99 0.14 3.21 -18.21
C GLN A 99 1.17 2.74 -17.17
N ILE A 100 1.20 3.42 -16.04
CA ILE A 100 1.91 2.96 -14.84
C ILE A 100 0.87 2.34 -13.93
N THR A 101 0.76 1.01 -13.94
CA THR A 101 -0.25 0.28 -13.15
C THR A 101 0.24 -0.02 -11.75
N ASP A 102 1.54 -0.11 -11.56
CA ASP A 102 2.20 -0.17 -10.27
C ASP A 102 3.68 0.21 -10.41
N PHE A 103 4.32 0.52 -9.32
CA PHE A 103 5.76 0.77 -9.29
C PHE A 103 6.35 0.42 -7.94
N ASP A 104 7.64 0.25 -7.89
CA ASP A 104 8.42 0.24 -6.66
C ASP A 104 9.86 0.70 -6.94
N VAL A 105 10.59 0.97 -5.86
CA VAL A 105 11.99 1.41 -5.92
C VAL A 105 12.83 0.40 -5.15
N ASP A 106 13.89 -0.11 -5.78
CA ASP A 106 14.76 -1.10 -5.16
C ASP A 106 15.87 -0.47 -4.29
N GLU A 107 16.66 -1.32 -3.64
CA GLU A 107 17.74 -0.90 -2.75
C GLU A 107 18.90 -0.15 -3.45
N ASN A 108 18.95 -0.24 -4.79
CA ASN A 108 19.92 0.45 -5.64
C ASN A 108 19.34 1.71 -6.31
N ASP A 109 18.17 2.16 -5.85
CA ASP A 109 17.44 3.31 -6.39
C ASP A 109 16.95 3.13 -7.83
N ASN A 110 16.92 1.90 -8.34
CA ASN A 110 16.25 1.61 -9.59
C ASN A 110 14.74 1.67 -9.41
N ILE A 111 14.07 2.22 -10.40
CA ILE A 111 12.62 2.38 -10.40
C ILE A 111 12.02 1.35 -11.34
N TRP A 112 11.18 0.49 -10.77
CA TRP A 112 10.49 -0.57 -11.49
C TRP A 112 9.06 -0.13 -11.77
N ILE A 113 8.66 -0.13 -13.03
CA ILE A 113 7.32 0.27 -13.47
C ILE A 113 6.64 -0.91 -14.15
N VAL A 114 5.47 -1.28 -13.63
CA VAL A 114 4.59 -2.27 -14.25
C VAL A 114 3.63 -1.55 -15.20
N ASP A 115 3.62 -1.96 -16.45
CA ASP A 115 2.61 -1.57 -17.42
C ASP A 115 1.77 -2.81 -17.78
N ALA A 116 0.67 -3.01 -17.06
CA ALA A 116 -0.22 -4.14 -17.27
C ALA A 116 -1.08 -4.00 -18.54
N GLN A 117 -1.14 -2.81 -19.16
CA GLN A 117 -1.81 -2.65 -20.45
C GLN A 117 -0.92 -3.11 -21.61
N LYS A 118 0.39 -3.00 -21.45
CA LYS A 118 1.38 -3.41 -22.46
C LYS A 118 2.01 -4.77 -22.13
N ASP A 119 1.79 -5.29 -20.93
CA ASP A 119 2.43 -6.48 -20.37
C ASP A 119 3.96 -6.40 -20.38
N VAL A 120 4.47 -5.27 -19.93
CA VAL A 120 5.91 -4.98 -19.86
C VAL A 120 6.27 -4.45 -18.47
N LEU A 121 7.40 -4.90 -17.98
CA LEU A 121 8.06 -4.32 -16.80
C LEU A 121 9.25 -3.50 -17.28
N PHE A 122 9.24 -2.23 -16.91
CA PHE A 122 10.34 -1.31 -17.18
C PHE A 122 11.20 -1.15 -15.93
N ARG A 123 12.50 -1.07 -16.11
CA ARG A 123 13.41 -0.65 -15.06
C ARG A 123 14.14 0.61 -15.52
N TYR A 124 14.03 1.65 -14.73
CA TYR A 124 14.74 2.91 -14.89
C TYR A 124 15.82 3.01 -13.82
N ASN A 125 16.98 3.58 -14.16
CA ASN A 125 18.00 3.87 -13.15
C ASN A 125 17.63 5.13 -12.33
N LYS A 126 18.46 5.46 -11.35
CA LYS A 126 18.23 6.62 -10.48
C LYS A 126 18.19 7.98 -11.22
N GLU A 127 18.77 8.05 -12.43
CA GLU A 127 18.71 9.21 -13.32
C GLU A 127 17.49 9.19 -14.25
N CYS A 128 16.52 8.31 -14.00
CA CYS A 128 15.31 8.13 -14.81
C CYS A 128 15.57 7.70 -16.25
N LYS A 129 16.68 7.03 -16.52
CA LYS A 129 16.97 6.43 -17.81
C LYS A 129 16.58 4.96 -17.82
N MET A 130 15.84 4.55 -18.85
CA MET A 130 15.41 3.17 -19.01
C MET A 130 16.60 2.25 -19.27
N GLU A 131 16.74 1.20 -18.47
CA GLU A 131 17.76 0.19 -18.62
C GLU A 131 17.23 -1.11 -19.22
N THR A 132 16.01 -1.51 -18.83
CA THR A 132 15.38 -2.71 -19.36
C THR A 132 13.89 -2.49 -19.60
N ALA A 133 13.37 -3.20 -20.61
CA ALA A 133 11.95 -3.34 -20.89
C ALA A 133 11.71 -4.81 -21.22
N LEU A 134 11.15 -5.55 -20.29
CA LEU A 134 10.94 -6.99 -20.42
C LEU A 134 9.45 -7.31 -20.45
N PRO A 135 8.97 -7.97 -21.52
CA PRO A 135 7.63 -8.52 -21.51
C PRO A 135 7.48 -9.55 -20.40
N PHE A 136 6.41 -9.47 -19.63
CA PHE A 136 6.08 -10.52 -18.68
C PHE A 136 5.08 -11.52 -19.28
N ASN A 137 5.20 -12.76 -18.88
CA ASN A 137 4.42 -13.87 -19.43
C ASN A 137 3.38 -14.42 -18.45
N PHE A 138 3.11 -13.67 -17.41
CA PHE A 138 2.02 -13.87 -16.45
C PHE A 138 1.52 -12.49 -15.99
N GLU A 139 0.29 -12.41 -15.53
CA GLU A 139 -0.33 -11.13 -15.16
C GLU A 139 0.20 -10.61 -13.82
N ILE A 140 0.88 -9.47 -13.83
CA ILE A 140 1.37 -8.79 -12.62
C ILE A 140 0.38 -7.67 -12.25
N VAL A 141 -0.17 -7.76 -11.05
CA VAL A 141 -1.06 -6.73 -10.49
C VAL A 141 -0.28 -5.78 -9.59
N ARG A 142 0.56 -6.32 -8.72
CA ARG A 142 1.38 -5.56 -7.76
C ARG A 142 2.78 -6.11 -7.70
N LEU A 143 3.71 -5.21 -7.47
CA LEU A 143 5.13 -5.50 -7.42
C LEU A 143 5.74 -4.92 -6.15
N LYS A 144 6.64 -5.67 -5.53
CA LYS A 144 7.48 -5.19 -4.43
C LYS A 144 8.92 -5.65 -4.65
N CYS A 145 9.85 -4.72 -4.63
CA CYS A 145 11.27 -5.05 -4.69
C CYS A 145 11.72 -5.62 -3.34
N LEU A 146 12.33 -6.81 -3.37
CA LEU A 146 12.84 -7.48 -2.18
C LEU A 146 14.33 -7.21 -2.01
N GLU A 147 14.80 -7.38 -0.80
CA GLU A 147 16.22 -7.39 -0.50
C GLU A 147 16.90 -8.53 -1.27
N GLY A 148 18.07 -8.25 -1.84
CA GLY A 148 18.80 -9.23 -2.65
C GLY A 148 18.42 -9.26 -4.14
N GLY A 149 17.48 -8.40 -4.57
CA GLY A 149 17.17 -8.19 -5.99
C GLY A 149 16.01 -8.99 -6.55
N ASN A 150 15.40 -9.90 -5.80
CA ASN A 150 14.18 -10.59 -6.23
C ASN A 150 12.96 -9.67 -6.11
N LEU A 151 11.88 -10.09 -6.75
CA LEU A 151 10.62 -9.36 -6.79
C LEU A 151 9.51 -10.18 -6.12
N LEU A 152 8.75 -9.55 -5.25
CA LEU A 152 7.49 -10.10 -4.77
C LEU A 152 6.40 -9.63 -5.71
N VAL A 153 5.64 -10.57 -6.29
CA VAL A 153 4.61 -10.27 -7.27
C VAL A 153 3.26 -10.84 -6.85
N GLN A 154 2.24 -10.02 -6.96
CA GLN A 154 0.86 -10.47 -6.91
C GLN A 154 0.41 -10.70 -8.35
N LEU A 155 0.01 -11.94 -8.67
CA LEU A 155 -0.53 -12.29 -9.98
C LEU A 155 -2.02 -11.99 -10.01
N GLY A 156 -2.53 -11.67 -11.19
CA GLY A 156 -3.96 -11.51 -11.39
C GLY A 156 -4.71 -12.83 -11.26
N SER A 157 -5.92 -12.80 -10.71
CA SER A 157 -6.79 -13.97 -10.64
C SER A 157 -7.23 -14.46 -12.03
N TRP A 158 -7.10 -13.62 -13.04
CA TRP A 158 -7.38 -13.92 -14.45
C TRP A 158 -6.16 -14.43 -15.23
N ASP A 159 -5.05 -14.71 -14.54
CA ASP A 159 -3.84 -15.22 -15.20
C ASP A 159 -4.08 -16.59 -15.83
N TYR A 160 -3.79 -16.71 -17.12
CA TYR A 160 -3.91 -17.94 -17.89
C TYR A 160 -2.56 -18.60 -18.20
N SER A 161 -1.50 -18.11 -17.61
CA SER A 161 -0.16 -18.70 -17.76
C SER A 161 -0.06 -20.04 -17.04
N LYS A 162 1.10 -20.68 -17.15
CA LYS A 162 1.42 -21.89 -16.35
C LYS A 162 1.37 -21.66 -14.84
N HIS A 163 1.27 -20.41 -14.40
CA HIS A 163 1.17 -20.00 -12.99
C HIS A 163 -0.27 -19.67 -12.56
N SER A 164 -1.25 -19.96 -13.41
CA SER A 164 -2.67 -19.72 -13.12
C SER A 164 -3.08 -20.26 -11.76
N GLY A 165 -3.83 -19.46 -11.02
CA GLY A 165 -4.24 -19.76 -9.64
C GLY A 165 -3.26 -19.32 -8.57
N THR A 166 -2.04 -18.91 -8.91
CA THR A 166 -1.09 -18.33 -7.98
C THR A 166 -1.48 -16.90 -7.68
N GLU A 167 -1.55 -16.53 -6.40
CA GLU A 167 -1.83 -15.16 -5.97
C GLU A 167 -0.56 -14.39 -5.68
N LEU A 168 0.31 -14.95 -4.86
CA LEU A 168 1.54 -14.30 -4.41
C LEU A 168 2.74 -15.21 -4.66
N ALA A 169 3.78 -14.65 -5.25
CA ALA A 169 4.99 -15.39 -5.60
C ALA A 169 6.24 -14.52 -5.51
N VAL A 170 7.39 -15.16 -5.35
CA VAL A 170 8.70 -14.53 -5.52
C VAL A 170 9.24 -14.87 -6.89
N SER A 171 9.65 -13.85 -7.63
CA SER A 171 10.25 -13.94 -8.95
C SER A 171 11.66 -13.38 -8.94
N ASP A 172 12.52 -13.86 -9.82
CA ASP A 172 13.74 -13.14 -10.16
C ASP A 172 13.46 -11.99 -11.14
N THR A 173 14.49 -11.24 -11.52
CA THR A 173 14.34 -10.08 -12.42
C THR A 173 14.13 -10.45 -13.89
N LEU A 174 14.15 -11.74 -14.21
CA LEU A 174 13.83 -12.27 -15.54
C LEU A 174 12.49 -13.01 -15.58
N TYR A 175 11.65 -12.81 -14.55
CA TYR A 175 10.31 -13.41 -14.38
C TYR A 175 10.29 -14.92 -14.24
N ASN A 176 11.36 -15.51 -13.72
CA ASN A 176 11.34 -16.88 -13.28
C ASN A 176 10.74 -16.94 -11.88
N ILE A 177 9.62 -17.61 -11.71
CA ILE A 177 9.01 -17.81 -10.40
C ILE A 177 9.90 -18.76 -9.59
N LYS A 178 10.38 -18.29 -8.46
CA LYS A 178 11.26 -19.03 -7.55
C LYS A 178 10.49 -19.75 -6.45
N SER A 179 9.42 -19.13 -5.96
CA SER A 179 8.54 -19.74 -4.97
C SER A 179 7.13 -19.18 -5.09
N LYS A 180 6.14 -20.04 -4.86
CA LYS A 180 4.72 -19.68 -4.81
C LYS A 180 4.31 -19.66 -3.35
N LEU A 181 3.77 -18.55 -2.88
CA LEU A 181 3.51 -18.30 -1.47
C LEU A 181 2.03 -18.48 -1.11
N LEU A 182 1.15 -17.94 -1.94
CA LEU A 182 -0.30 -17.99 -1.75
C LEU A 182 -1.00 -18.30 -3.07
N TYR A 183 -2.18 -18.91 -2.95
CA TYR A 183 -3.01 -19.29 -4.08
C TYR A 183 -4.41 -18.70 -3.94
N TYR A 184 -5.02 -18.34 -5.05
CA TYR A 184 -6.40 -17.88 -5.05
C TYR A 184 -7.35 -19.01 -4.65
N PRO A 185 -8.36 -18.72 -3.81
CA PRO A 185 -9.44 -19.68 -3.54
C PRO A 185 -10.27 -19.93 -4.81
N ASP A 186 -10.90 -21.10 -4.89
CA ASP A 186 -11.71 -21.51 -6.05
C ASP A 186 -12.88 -20.56 -6.34
N TYR A 187 -13.30 -19.80 -5.35
CA TYR A 187 -14.41 -18.86 -5.47
C TYR A 187 -13.97 -17.42 -5.79
N LYS A 188 -12.70 -17.21 -6.14
CA LYS A 188 -12.20 -15.87 -6.46
C LYS A 188 -12.93 -15.27 -7.66
N ASP A 189 -13.38 -14.03 -7.53
CA ASP A 189 -13.98 -13.27 -8.62
C ASP A 189 -12.87 -12.78 -9.56
N ASP A 190 -12.85 -13.31 -10.78
CA ASP A 190 -11.80 -13.04 -11.76
C ASP A 190 -11.83 -11.60 -12.30
N ASN A 191 -12.95 -10.92 -12.20
CA ASN A 191 -13.14 -9.61 -12.81
C ASN A 191 -12.99 -8.44 -11.83
N TYR A 192 -12.84 -8.73 -10.55
CA TYR A 192 -12.81 -7.69 -9.53
C TYR A 192 -11.38 -7.43 -9.04
N ILE A 193 -10.90 -6.22 -9.27
CA ILE A 193 -9.61 -5.76 -8.76
C ILE A 193 -9.85 -4.88 -7.54
N PHE A 194 -9.32 -5.28 -6.42
CA PHE A 194 -9.40 -4.52 -5.18
C PHE A 194 -8.11 -3.71 -4.98
N PRO A 195 -8.19 -2.44 -4.53
CA PRO A 195 -7.01 -1.61 -4.36
C PRO A 195 -6.23 -1.96 -3.09
N THR A 196 -5.65 -3.15 -3.07
CA THR A 196 -4.69 -3.55 -2.04
C THR A 196 -3.28 -3.22 -2.49
N GLU A 197 -2.38 -3.01 -1.55
CA GLU A 197 -0.98 -2.77 -1.83
C GLU A 197 -0.10 -3.42 -0.76
N PHE A 198 1.17 -3.63 -1.08
CA PHE A 198 2.14 -4.03 -0.09
C PHE A 198 2.47 -2.87 0.84
N SER A 199 2.66 -3.16 2.12
CA SER A 199 3.11 -2.16 3.08
C SER A 199 4.50 -2.49 3.59
N ASP A 200 5.42 -1.53 3.42
CA ASP A 200 6.77 -1.67 3.90
C ASP A 200 6.86 -1.50 5.42
N THR A 201 7.71 -2.31 6.01
CA THR A 201 8.14 -2.16 7.39
C THR A 201 9.66 -2.22 7.47
N ARG A 202 10.22 -1.91 8.64
CA ARG A 202 11.67 -2.09 8.88
C ARG A 202 12.11 -3.53 8.68
N ASP A 203 11.28 -4.50 9.04
CA ASP A 203 11.63 -5.92 9.15
C ASP A 203 11.05 -6.77 8.01
N GLY A 204 10.47 -6.16 7.00
CA GLY A 204 9.88 -6.87 5.89
C GLY A 204 8.69 -6.17 5.25
N VAL A 205 7.76 -6.97 4.75
CA VAL A 205 6.62 -6.50 3.99
C VAL A 205 5.35 -7.11 4.55
N PHE A 206 4.29 -6.32 4.68
CA PHE A 206 2.95 -6.83 4.93
C PHE A 206 2.15 -6.94 3.64
N TYR A 207 1.35 -7.97 3.55
CA TYR A 207 0.42 -8.23 2.46
C TYR A 207 -0.93 -8.72 2.97
N THR A 208 -2.02 -8.22 2.40
CA THR A 208 -3.36 -8.75 2.62
C THR A 208 -4.06 -9.04 1.29
N GLU A 209 -4.88 -10.10 1.29
CA GLU A 209 -5.73 -10.41 0.16
C GLU A 209 -6.93 -9.44 0.12
N PRO A 210 -7.55 -9.23 -1.06
CA PRO A 210 -8.75 -8.41 -1.14
C PRO A 210 -9.89 -8.93 -0.24
N VAL A 211 -10.55 -8.01 0.47
CA VAL A 211 -11.66 -8.28 1.42
C VAL A 211 -11.38 -9.38 2.44
N SER A 212 -10.11 -9.59 2.75
CA SER A 212 -9.67 -10.57 3.73
C SER A 212 -9.54 -9.96 5.13
N ASP A 213 -9.66 -10.80 6.13
CA ASP A 213 -9.35 -10.50 7.53
C ASP A 213 -8.00 -11.11 7.97
N TYR A 214 -7.25 -11.66 7.02
CA TYR A 214 -5.89 -12.16 7.24
C TYR A 214 -4.84 -11.19 6.71
N LEU A 215 -3.75 -11.06 7.45
CA LEU A 215 -2.59 -10.26 7.08
C LEU A 215 -1.33 -11.12 7.19
N TYR A 216 -0.53 -11.09 6.14
CA TYR A 216 0.73 -11.85 6.07
C TYR A 216 1.91 -10.90 6.23
N LYS A 217 2.85 -11.25 7.09
CA LYS A 217 4.15 -10.59 7.18
C LYS A 217 5.19 -11.45 6.48
N LEU A 218 5.93 -10.84 5.58
CA LEU A 218 7.01 -11.49 4.85
C LEU A 218 8.35 -10.90 5.30
N SER A 219 9.37 -11.77 5.33
CA SER A 219 10.73 -11.32 5.53
C SER A 219 11.19 -10.41 4.37
N PRO A 220 12.30 -9.66 4.53
CA PRO A 220 12.88 -8.88 3.42
C PRO A 220 13.23 -9.71 2.19
N ALA A 221 13.46 -11.01 2.34
CA ALA A 221 13.73 -11.95 1.25
C ALA A 221 12.47 -12.57 0.63
N GLY A 222 11.27 -12.30 1.18
CA GLY A 222 10.00 -12.77 0.62
C GLY A 222 9.49 -14.09 1.17
N GLU A 223 9.84 -14.47 2.38
CA GLU A 223 9.27 -15.65 3.07
C GLU A 223 8.18 -15.19 4.04
N ILE A 224 7.04 -15.88 4.07
CA ILE A 224 5.98 -15.61 5.05
C ILE A 224 6.48 -16.05 6.42
N THR A 225 6.63 -15.09 7.34
CA THR A 225 7.16 -15.30 8.70
C THR A 225 6.09 -15.26 9.77
N GLU A 226 5.03 -14.48 9.57
CA GLU A 226 3.93 -14.31 10.52
C GLU A 226 2.61 -14.17 9.77
N VAL A 227 1.55 -14.71 10.39
CA VAL A 227 0.18 -14.55 9.90
C VAL A 227 -0.69 -14.01 11.02
N TYR A 228 -1.48 -13.01 10.71
CA TYR A 228 -2.42 -12.37 11.63
C TYR A 228 -3.83 -12.56 11.14
N HIS A 229 -4.75 -12.82 12.03
CA HIS A 229 -6.17 -12.82 11.77
C HIS A 229 -6.84 -11.69 12.56
N PHE A 230 -7.55 -10.82 11.85
CA PHE A 230 -8.31 -9.71 12.45
C PHE A 230 -9.74 -10.15 12.67
N ASN A 231 -10.19 -10.16 13.92
CA ASN A 231 -11.56 -10.45 14.26
C ASN A 231 -12.35 -9.15 14.37
N PHE A 232 -13.24 -8.92 13.39
CA PHE A 232 -14.15 -7.78 13.36
C PHE A 232 -15.52 -8.11 13.96
N GLY A 233 -15.69 -9.28 14.57
CA GLY A 233 -16.97 -9.72 15.14
C GLY A 233 -18.07 -9.80 14.10
N SER A 234 -19.21 -9.20 14.39
CA SER A 234 -20.36 -9.18 13.48
C SER A 234 -20.15 -8.39 12.19
N ARG A 235 -19.09 -7.60 12.13
CA ARG A 235 -18.72 -6.83 10.93
C ARG A 235 -17.76 -7.57 9.99
N THR A 236 -17.42 -8.82 10.28
CA THR A 236 -16.59 -9.65 9.41
C THR A 236 -17.27 -9.84 8.06
N PHE A 237 -16.53 -9.61 6.97
CA PHE A 237 -17.06 -9.75 5.62
C PHE A 237 -17.41 -11.22 5.33
N PRO A 238 -18.66 -11.53 4.94
CA PRO A 238 -19.11 -12.91 4.75
C PRO A 238 -18.47 -13.57 3.53
N ASP A 239 -18.01 -14.81 3.68
CA ASP A 239 -17.43 -15.58 2.59
C ASP A 239 -18.39 -15.78 1.42
N LYS A 240 -19.69 -15.85 1.68
CA LYS A 240 -20.71 -16.00 0.62
C LYS A 240 -20.69 -14.87 -0.41
N TYR A 241 -20.27 -13.66 -0.02
CA TYR A 241 -20.18 -12.51 -0.93
C TYR A 241 -18.87 -12.46 -1.73
N LYS A 242 -17.85 -13.18 -1.28
CA LYS A 242 -16.54 -13.21 -1.94
C LYS A 242 -16.56 -13.93 -3.29
N LYS A 243 -17.61 -14.72 -3.55
CA LYS A 243 -17.79 -15.43 -4.81
C LYS A 243 -18.14 -14.50 -5.97
N ASN A 244 -18.72 -13.36 -5.69
CA ASN A 244 -19.09 -12.35 -6.67
C ASN A 244 -19.09 -10.97 -6.00
N LEU A 245 -17.91 -10.37 -5.87
CA LEU A 245 -17.73 -9.09 -5.19
C LEU A 245 -18.43 -7.95 -5.92
N GLU A 246 -18.40 -7.94 -7.25
CA GLU A 246 -19.05 -6.89 -8.04
C GLU A 246 -20.57 -6.81 -7.77
N ALA A 247 -21.23 -7.95 -7.65
CA ALA A 247 -22.65 -7.99 -7.34
C ALA A 247 -23.00 -7.58 -5.91
N HIS A 248 -21.99 -7.49 -5.02
CA HIS A 248 -22.16 -7.22 -3.60
C HIS A 248 -21.44 -5.96 -3.12
N GLU A 249 -21.04 -5.07 -4.02
CA GLU A 249 -20.39 -3.80 -3.67
C GLU A 249 -21.22 -2.98 -2.67
N ASP A 250 -22.53 -2.99 -2.79
CA ASP A 250 -23.44 -2.28 -1.88
C ASP A 250 -23.38 -2.80 -0.43
N GLU A 251 -22.89 -4.02 -0.25
CA GLU A 251 -22.72 -4.63 1.06
C GLU A 251 -21.42 -4.23 1.77
N PHE A 252 -20.44 -3.70 1.05
CA PHE A 252 -19.13 -3.37 1.62
C PHE A 252 -19.23 -2.41 2.81
N LYS A 253 -20.15 -1.45 2.75
CA LYS A 253 -20.40 -0.49 3.84
C LYS A 253 -20.87 -1.13 5.15
N ASN A 254 -21.43 -2.34 5.10
CA ASN A 254 -21.95 -3.05 6.27
C ASN A 254 -20.88 -3.85 7.00
N TYR A 255 -19.71 -4.01 6.42
CA TYR A 255 -18.65 -4.86 6.93
C TYR A 255 -17.32 -4.13 7.02
N SER A 256 -16.40 -4.70 7.79
CA SER A 256 -15.05 -4.17 7.96
C SER A 256 -14.02 -5.15 7.45
N PHE A 257 -13.02 -4.64 6.76
CA PHE A 257 -11.84 -5.39 6.34
C PHE A 257 -10.67 -4.43 6.17
N ILE A 258 -9.46 -4.97 6.27
CA ILE A 258 -8.24 -4.20 6.09
C ILE A 258 -7.99 -4.02 4.59
N TYR A 259 -7.53 -2.84 4.17
CA TYR A 259 -7.30 -2.66 2.74
C TYR A 259 -6.00 -1.96 2.37
N LYS A 260 -5.39 -1.16 3.23
CA LYS A 260 -4.08 -0.56 2.95
C LYS A 260 -3.39 -0.01 4.19
N SER A 261 -2.10 0.30 4.05
CA SER A 261 -1.32 1.06 5.02
C SER A 261 -1.34 0.47 6.42
N TYR A 262 -1.16 -0.84 6.51
CA TYR A 262 -1.17 -1.56 7.76
C TYR A 262 0.24 -1.74 8.33
N LYS A 263 0.35 -1.70 9.64
CA LYS A 263 1.57 -1.93 10.39
C LYS A 263 1.25 -2.56 11.73
N ILE A 264 2.02 -3.56 12.12
CA ILE A 264 1.89 -4.23 13.42
C ILE A 264 3.24 -4.17 14.12
N THR A 265 3.23 -3.65 15.33
CA THR A 265 4.36 -3.69 16.28
C THR A 265 3.87 -4.30 17.58
N ASP A 266 4.78 -4.51 18.55
CA ASP A 266 4.40 -4.98 19.88
C ASP A 266 3.49 -3.98 20.61
N SER A 267 3.60 -2.69 20.28
CA SER A 267 2.86 -1.61 20.93
C SER A 267 1.61 -1.18 20.18
N PHE A 268 1.63 -1.23 18.85
CA PHE A 268 0.55 -0.68 18.04
C PHE A 268 0.19 -1.56 16.85
N VAL A 269 -1.10 -1.52 16.50
CA VAL A 269 -1.60 -1.97 15.21
C VAL A 269 -2.23 -0.77 14.53
N THR A 270 -1.76 -0.47 13.31
CA THR A 270 -2.30 0.62 12.50
C THR A 270 -2.75 0.07 11.15
N CYS A 271 -3.95 0.40 10.72
CA CYS A 271 -4.47 -0.04 9.42
C CYS A 271 -5.56 0.89 8.90
N GLY A 272 -5.71 0.92 7.57
CA GLY A 272 -6.90 1.44 6.94
C GLY A 272 -8.00 0.38 6.98
N ILE A 273 -9.16 0.75 7.44
CA ILE A 273 -10.35 -0.12 7.52
C ILE A 273 -11.38 0.38 6.51
N SER A 274 -11.78 -0.49 5.61
CA SER A 274 -12.90 -0.22 4.71
C SER A 274 -14.19 -0.52 5.47
N SER A 275 -14.88 0.52 5.79
CA SER A 275 -16.18 0.50 6.45
C SER A 275 -16.89 1.80 6.07
N GLU A 276 -18.07 2.05 6.54
CA GLU A 276 -18.69 3.37 6.32
C GLU A 276 -18.91 4.09 7.68
N PRO A 277 -18.27 5.26 7.85
CA PRO A 277 -17.29 5.88 6.95
C PRO A 277 -15.94 5.11 6.93
N GLU A 278 -15.23 5.20 5.79
CA GLU A 278 -13.87 4.67 5.69
C GLU A 278 -12.98 5.37 6.70
N SER A 279 -12.25 4.59 7.47
CA SER A 279 -11.47 5.09 8.60
C SER A 279 -10.11 4.42 8.68
N SER A 280 -9.18 5.12 9.30
CA SER A 280 -7.95 4.51 9.82
C SER A 280 -8.14 4.20 11.30
N ALA A 281 -7.51 3.12 11.75
CA ALA A 281 -7.55 2.70 13.13
C ALA A 281 -6.13 2.59 13.69
N ILE A 282 -5.97 3.04 14.93
CA ILE A 282 -4.76 2.80 15.72
C ILE A 282 -5.18 2.06 16.98
N MET A 283 -4.67 0.86 17.15
CA MET A 283 -4.87 0.03 18.34
C MET A 283 -3.63 0.13 19.20
N ASP A 284 -3.79 0.71 20.39
CA ASP A 284 -2.74 0.74 21.42
C ASP A 284 -2.83 -0.57 22.22
N ARG A 285 -1.88 -1.45 21.98
CA ARG A 285 -1.87 -2.80 22.60
C ARG A 285 -1.50 -2.78 24.07
N ASN A 286 -0.77 -1.76 24.52
CA ASN A 286 -0.36 -1.63 25.91
C ASN A 286 -1.51 -1.13 26.81
N ASN A 287 -2.35 -0.26 26.26
CA ASN A 287 -3.49 0.32 26.99
C ASN A 287 -4.84 -0.29 26.60
N ASN A 288 -4.85 -1.25 25.67
CA ASN A 288 -6.06 -1.88 25.15
C ASN A 288 -7.09 -0.87 24.65
N GLN A 289 -6.63 0.12 23.88
CA GLN A 289 -7.44 1.19 23.35
C GLN A 289 -7.38 1.22 21.83
N ILE A 290 -8.48 1.64 21.20
CA ILE A 290 -8.55 1.86 19.76
C ILE A 290 -9.08 3.26 19.47
N ALA A 291 -8.42 3.96 18.56
CA ALA A 291 -8.84 5.23 18.03
C ALA A 291 -9.12 5.11 16.53
N TYR A 292 -10.22 5.72 16.09
CA TYR A 292 -10.55 5.83 14.68
C TYR A 292 -10.42 7.27 14.23
N TYR A 293 -9.95 7.46 13.01
CA TYR A 293 -9.88 8.78 12.39
C TYR A 293 -10.08 8.67 10.88
N SER A 294 -10.65 9.71 10.31
CA SER A 294 -10.90 9.84 8.89
C SER A 294 -10.71 11.29 8.46
N ARG A 295 -10.80 11.54 7.17
CA ARG A 295 -10.78 12.89 6.62
C ARG A 295 -11.85 13.80 7.24
N GLU A 296 -12.98 13.23 7.69
CA GLU A 296 -14.10 13.97 8.27
C GLU A 296 -13.91 14.32 9.74
N THR A 297 -12.96 13.65 10.43
CA THR A 297 -12.77 13.78 11.87
C THR A 297 -11.36 14.25 12.26
N SER A 298 -10.42 14.26 11.33
CA SER A 298 -9.01 14.52 11.62
C SER A 298 -8.34 15.27 10.49
N ALA A 299 -7.32 16.07 10.82
CA ALA A 299 -6.42 16.67 9.85
C ALA A 299 -5.45 15.65 9.23
N PHE A 300 -5.41 14.44 9.73
CA PHE A 300 -4.48 13.40 9.28
C PHE A 300 -5.24 12.29 8.55
N ARG A 301 -4.67 11.86 7.42
CA ARG A 301 -5.17 10.74 6.65
C ARG A 301 -4.04 9.77 6.37
N LEU A 302 -4.20 8.52 6.77
CA LEU A 302 -3.20 7.48 6.57
C LEU A 302 -2.94 7.28 5.08
N ALA A 303 -1.68 7.38 4.70
CA ALA A 303 -1.28 7.31 3.30
C ALA A 303 -0.23 6.23 3.01
N GLY A 304 0.51 5.78 4.00
CA GLY A 304 1.48 4.71 3.83
C GLY A 304 2.42 4.55 5.01
N GLN A 305 3.43 3.76 4.80
CA GLN A 305 4.47 3.47 5.79
C GLN A 305 5.85 3.79 5.23
N TYR A 306 6.72 4.18 6.12
CA TYR A 306 8.11 4.41 5.83
C TYR A 306 8.97 3.30 6.46
N GLN A 307 10.02 2.86 5.77
CA GLN A 307 10.82 1.69 6.16
C GLN A 307 11.49 1.78 7.53
N ASP A 308 11.70 2.98 8.06
CA ASP A 308 12.33 3.20 9.36
C ASP A 308 11.38 3.10 10.56
N GLY A 309 10.15 2.67 10.33
CA GLY A 309 9.14 2.59 11.37
C GLY A 309 8.24 3.82 11.46
N THR A 310 8.41 4.78 10.58
CA THR A 310 7.58 5.99 10.50
C THR A 310 6.35 5.74 9.64
N ILE A 311 5.21 6.25 10.05
CA ILE A 311 3.99 6.30 9.23
C ILE A 311 3.86 7.70 8.65
N TRP A 312 3.59 7.79 7.37
CA TRP A 312 3.30 9.07 6.74
C TRP A 312 1.80 9.25 6.53
N GLN A 313 1.37 10.48 6.70
CA GLN A 313 -0.03 10.90 6.63
C GLN A 313 -0.15 12.05 5.65
N ILE A 314 -1.27 12.13 4.94
CA ILE A 314 -1.65 13.35 4.23
C ILE A 314 -2.29 14.29 5.26
N VAL A 315 -1.88 15.55 5.27
CA VAL A 315 -2.40 16.57 6.18
C VAL A 315 -3.43 17.42 5.44
N ASP A 316 -4.69 17.18 5.73
CA ASP A 316 -5.82 17.82 5.08
C ASP A 316 -7.12 17.55 5.88
N GLY A 317 -8.20 18.24 5.55
CA GLY A 317 -9.53 17.97 6.12
C GLY A 317 -9.82 18.72 7.43
N GLU A 318 -10.62 18.11 8.26
CA GLU A 318 -11.04 18.69 9.53
C GLU A 318 -9.91 18.73 10.57
N GLY A 319 -9.99 19.65 11.52
CA GLY A 319 -9.01 19.72 12.61
C GLY A 319 -7.69 20.38 12.27
N LEU A 320 -7.57 21.07 11.15
CA LEU A 320 -6.35 21.82 10.78
C LEU A 320 -5.97 22.86 11.82
N ASP A 321 -6.93 23.43 12.53
CA ASP A 321 -6.73 24.40 13.61
C ASP A 321 -6.00 23.83 14.83
N THR A 322 -5.89 22.51 14.93
CA THR A 322 -5.14 21.84 16.00
C THR A 322 -3.64 21.74 15.71
N LEU A 323 -3.22 22.09 14.50
CA LEU A 323 -1.83 22.02 14.04
C LEU A 323 -1.07 23.32 14.36
N PRO A 324 0.29 23.29 14.33
CA PRO A 324 1.07 24.51 14.40
C PRO A 324 0.64 25.53 13.33
N GLU A 325 0.60 26.81 13.67
CA GLU A 325 0.15 27.88 12.77
C GLU A 325 0.92 27.91 11.45
N GLU A 326 2.23 27.68 11.48
CA GLU A 326 3.05 27.60 10.27
C GLU A 326 2.55 26.49 9.33
N VAL A 327 2.27 25.32 9.88
CA VAL A 327 1.77 24.17 9.09
C VAL A 327 0.40 24.47 8.53
N GLN A 328 -0.50 25.09 9.30
CA GLN A 328 -1.81 25.51 8.83
C GLN A 328 -1.69 26.43 7.60
N SER A 329 -0.72 27.34 7.58
CA SER A 329 -0.50 28.26 6.48
C SER A 329 -0.04 27.57 5.18
N TRP A 330 0.53 26.37 5.30
CA TRP A 330 1.01 25.60 4.14
C TRP A 330 -0.10 24.82 3.45
N VAL A 331 -1.16 24.44 4.17
CA VAL A 331 -2.22 23.58 3.63
C VAL A 331 -3.20 24.46 2.84
N LYS A 332 -3.14 24.37 1.51
CA LYS A 332 -4.06 25.06 0.59
C LYS A 332 -4.90 24.05 -0.16
N ASP A 333 -4.30 22.94 -0.57
CA ASP A 333 -4.92 21.86 -1.30
C ASP A 333 -4.63 20.51 -0.62
N GLU A 334 -5.29 19.45 -1.07
CA GLU A 334 -5.34 18.12 -0.44
C GLU A 334 -3.95 17.48 -0.23
N TYR A 335 -3.00 17.71 -1.13
CA TYR A 335 -1.71 17.03 -1.12
C TYR A 335 -0.52 17.97 -0.88
N ASP A 336 -0.75 19.15 -0.33
CA ASP A 336 0.30 20.12 -0.13
C ASP A 336 1.28 19.75 1.00
N VAL A 337 0.78 19.04 2.02
CA VAL A 337 1.55 18.77 3.24
C VAL A 337 1.40 17.31 3.64
N PHE A 338 2.52 16.73 4.06
CA PHE A 338 2.58 15.40 4.68
C PHE A 338 3.14 15.50 6.09
N ALA A 339 2.70 14.60 6.95
CA ALA A 339 3.27 14.39 8.26
C ALA A 339 3.94 13.02 8.33
N LEU A 340 5.15 12.98 8.84
CA LEU A 340 5.85 11.75 9.18
C LEU A 340 5.76 11.55 10.68
N ILE A 341 5.07 10.49 11.10
CA ILE A 341 4.79 10.21 12.50
C ILE A 341 5.58 8.97 12.93
N PRO A 342 6.61 9.11 13.78
CA PRO A 342 7.28 7.95 14.35
C PRO A 342 6.32 7.13 15.21
N CYS A 343 6.26 5.82 14.98
CA CYS A 343 5.36 4.91 15.69
C CYS A 343 6.07 3.57 15.93
N ASN A 344 6.81 3.49 16.99
CA ASN A 344 7.58 2.29 17.35
C ASN A 344 6.80 1.37 18.29
#